data_58a0a48a694a5419b2797a6e6f76e695
#
_entry.id   58a0a48a694a5419b2797a6e6f76e695
#
_cell.length_a   1.000
_cell.length_b   1.000
_cell.length_c   1.000
_cell.angle_alpha   90.00
_cell.angle_beta   90.00
_cell.angle_gamma   90.00
#
_symmetry.space_group_name_H-M   'P 1'
#
loop_
_entity.id
_entity.type
_entity.pdbx_description
1 polymer ?
#
loop_
_entity_poly.entity_id
_entity_poly.type
_entity_poly.pdbx_seq_one_letter_code
_entity_poly.pdbx_strand_id
1 'polypeptide(L)'
;EGEIVGFLGPNGAGKSTTMNMITGFIEPTSGRIIVDGYDISKKPRKAKRQIGYMPEGVPLYSDLTVKEFVTYMAELKGIPSKEKKEKVKKVLDATGLAEVSNKLTKNLSRGYKQRVSMAGALVGDPKVIILDEPTVGLDPKQVTEIRALIKELGKEHTVILSSHILSEVSQICNRVIIINKGEIVAIDTPENLENKVVNENSVYVTVEDPENKMENIKEKLEKVKEIKLVNENEDKTKKYIIKAENEVDIRKEIFETLAKEGITIFEMKKADATLEDAFMKLINTEEPIPNEESKKEGGEE
;
A
#
# COMPACT_ATOMS: atom_id res chain seq x y z
N GLU A 1 14.58 -7.01 -7.98
CA GLU A 1 13.80 -8.07 -8.63
C GLU A 1 13.13 -8.92 -7.55
N GLY A 2 11.85 -9.31 -7.72
CA GLY A 2 11.11 -10.03 -6.68
C GLY A 2 10.72 -9.17 -5.49
N GLU A 3 10.43 -7.89 -5.67
CA GLU A 3 10.01 -6.96 -4.62
C GLU A 3 8.68 -6.30 -4.96
N ILE A 4 7.82 -6.16 -3.94
CA ILE A 4 6.57 -5.40 -4.05
C ILE A 4 6.76 -4.08 -3.32
N VAL A 5 6.69 -2.97 -4.05
CA VAL A 5 6.86 -1.60 -3.54
C VAL A 5 5.53 -0.88 -3.55
N GLY A 6 5.09 -0.43 -2.38
CA GLY A 6 3.93 0.44 -2.21
C GLY A 6 4.31 1.90 -2.45
N PHE A 7 3.57 2.60 -3.31
CA PHE A 7 3.75 4.03 -3.57
C PHE A 7 2.58 4.80 -2.99
N LEU A 8 2.79 5.43 -1.84
CA LEU A 8 1.77 6.05 -1.01
C LEU A 8 1.86 7.56 -1.02
N GLY A 9 0.73 8.22 -0.85
CA GLY A 9 0.63 9.68 -0.72
C GLY A 9 -0.80 10.14 -0.78
N PRO A 10 -1.12 11.32 -0.26
CA PRO A 10 -2.46 11.90 -0.38
C PRO A 10 -2.83 12.19 -1.85
N ASN A 11 -4.09 12.51 -2.09
CA ASN A 11 -4.51 12.97 -3.40
C ASN A 11 -3.77 14.25 -3.78
N GLY A 12 -3.28 14.31 -5.03
CA GLY A 12 -2.46 15.44 -5.50
C GLY A 12 -0.97 15.37 -5.09
N ALA A 13 -0.52 14.36 -4.35
CA ALA A 13 0.89 14.22 -3.95
C ALA A 13 1.87 13.97 -5.10
N GLY A 14 1.39 13.60 -6.29
CA GLY A 14 2.23 13.32 -7.46
C GLY A 14 2.33 11.83 -7.84
N LYS A 15 1.59 10.92 -7.21
CA LYS A 15 1.64 9.47 -7.49
C LYS A 15 1.41 9.15 -8.96
N SER A 16 0.26 9.50 -9.52
CA SER A 16 -0.08 9.21 -10.92
C SER A 16 0.84 9.94 -11.90
N THR A 17 1.32 11.14 -11.55
CA THR A 17 2.33 11.86 -12.35
C THR A 17 3.63 11.06 -12.42
N THR A 18 4.10 10.54 -11.29
CA THR A 18 5.31 9.71 -11.23
C THR A 18 5.12 8.40 -12.02
N MET A 19 3.96 7.74 -11.88
CA MET A 19 3.65 6.53 -12.66
C MET A 19 3.63 6.82 -14.17
N ASN A 20 3.05 7.95 -14.58
CA ASN A 20 3.03 8.39 -15.97
C ASN A 20 4.45 8.69 -16.50
N MET A 21 5.34 9.22 -15.67
CA MET A 21 6.75 9.40 -16.05
C MET A 21 7.47 8.05 -16.18
N ILE A 22 7.29 7.13 -15.23
CA ILE A 22 7.93 5.80 -15.27
C ILE A 22 7.43 4.99 -16.47
N THR A 23 6.15 5.10 -16.84
CA THR A 23 5.59 4.43 -18.03
C THR A 23 5.94 5.14 -19.35
N GLY A 24 6.57 6.33 -19.26
CA GLY A 24 6.95 7.15 -20.41
C GLY A 24 5.74 7.74 -21.13
N PHE A 25 4.64 8.00 -20.41
CA PHE A 25 3.49 8.72 -20.93
C PHE A 25 3.76 10.23 -20.95
N ILE A 26 4.48 10.73 -19.93
CA ILE A 26 5.02 12.08 -19.88
C ILE A 26 6.52 12.03 -19.66
N GLU A 27 7.25 13.01 -20.20
CA GLU A 27 8.70 13.12 -20.04
C GLU A 27 9.01 13.97 -18.79
N PRO A 28 9.98 13.55 -17.93
CA PRO A 28 10.40 14.36 -16.80
C PRO A 28 11.15 15.61 -17.29
N THR A 29 10.91 16.76 -16.65
CA THR A 29 11.61 18.02 -16.96
C THR A 29 13.11 17.93 -16.70
N SER A 30 13.50 17.14 -15.70
CA SER A 30 14.91 16.87 -15.35
C SER A 30 15.07 15.48 -14.78
N GLY A 31 16.32 15.02 -14.66
CA GLY A 31 16.61 13.66 -14.19
C GLY A 31 16.47 12.60 -15.29
N ARG A 32 16.43 11.33 -14.90
CA ARG A 32 16.32 10.20 -15.84
C ARG A 32 15.59 9.03 -15.18
N ILE A 33 14.92 8.23 -15.99
CA ILE A 33 14.24 7.01 -15.57
C ILE A 33 14.86 5.84 -16.33
N ILE A 34 15.36 4.86 -15.59
CA ILE A 34 15.99 3.66 -16.12
C ILE A 34 15.17 2.46 -15.69
N VAL A 35 14.72 1.66 -16.65
CA VAL A 35 13.98 0.42 -16.42
C VAL A 35 14.73 -0.72 -17.07
N ASP A 36 15.13 -1.71 -16.27
CA ASP A 36 15.93 -2.87 -16.73
C ASP A 36 17.12 -2.45 -17.59
N GLY A 37 17.89 -1.42 -17.14
CA GLY A 37 19.05 -0.89 -17.86
C GLY A 37 18.73 -0.03 -19.08
N TYR A 38 17.46 0.21 -19.40
CA TYR A 38 17.04 1.05 -20.52
C TYR A 38 16.52 2.41 -20.02
N ASP A 39 17.20 3.48 -20.43
CA ASP A 39 16.74 4.86 -20.23
C ASP A 39 15.48 5.10 -21.09
N ILE A 40 14.38 5.52 -20.46
CA ILE A 40 13.09 5.62 -21.10
C ILE A 40 13.03 6.74 -22.15
N SER A 41 13.78 7.82 -21.97
CA SER A 41 13.87 8.93 -22.92
C SER A 41 14.73 8.56 -24.14
N LYS A 42 15.80 7.74 -23.94
CA LYS A 42 16.74 7.36 -25.01
C LYS A 42 16.33 6.10 -25.75
N LYS A 43 15.72 5.12 -25.04
CA LYS A 43 15.37 3.81 -25.59
C LYS A 43 13.91 3.44 -25.22
N PRO A 44 12.91 4.29 -25.53
CA PRO A 44 11.53 4.15 -25.02
C PRO A 44 10.90 2.80 -25.36
N ARG A 45 11.08 2.29 -26.58
CA ARG A 45 10.50 0.98 -26.97
C ARG A 45 11.07 -0.18 -26.15
N LYS A 46 12.37 -0.14 -25.80
CA LYS A 46 13.01 -1.20 -25.02
C LYS A 46 12.56 -1.11 -23.55
N ALA A 47 12.57 0.08 -22.96
CA ALA A 47 12.11 0.32 -21.60
C ALA A 47 10.62 -0.06 -21.44
N LYS A 48 9.73 0.41 -22.32
CA LYS A 48 8.29 0.11 -22.27
C LYS A 48 7.96 -1.37 -22.45
N ARG A 49 8.79 -2.15 -23.11
CA ARG A 49 8.63 -3.61 -23.17
C ARG A 49 8.85 -4.30 -21.83
N GLN A 50 9.69 -3.71 -20.96
CA GLN A 50 9.96 -4.23 -19.63
C GLN A 50 8.90 -3.83 -18.62
N ILE A 51 7.92 -3.00 -19.00
CA ILE A 51 6.87 -2.50 -18.11
C ILE A 51 5.52 -3.11 -18.49
N GLY A 52 4.84 -3.70 -17.51
CA GLY A 52 3.42 -3.97 -17.53
C GLY A 52 2.71 -2.87 -16.75
N TYR A 53 1.74 -2.19 -17.33
CA TYR A 53 1.03 -1.11 -16.67
C TYR A 53 -0.47 -1.35 -16.65
N MET A 54 -1.04 -1.26 -15.47
CA MET A 54 -2.48 -1.25 -15.23
C MET A 54 -2.86 0.10 -14.63
N PRO A 55 -3.52 0.99 -15.39
CA PRO A 55 -3.98 2.29 -14.88
C PRO A 55 -5.20 2.14 -13.97
N GLU A 56 -5.50 3.14 -13.13
CA GLU A 56 -6.68 3.19 -12.27
C GLU A 56 -7.93 3.12 -13.13
N GLY A 57 -8.33 3.51 -14.02
CA GLY A 57 -9.51 3.28 -14.86
C GLY A 57 -9.23 2.19 -15.89
N VAL A 58 -9.84 1.05 -15.75
CA VAL A 58 -9.57 -0.08 -16.66
C VAL A 58 -10.15 0.17 -18.06
N PRO A 59 -9.35 0.61 -19.04
CA PRO A 59 -9.84 0.87 -20.40
C PRO A 59 -9.94 -0.44 -21.18
N LEU A 60 -10.96 -1.24 -20.89
CA LEU A 60 -11.24 -2.45 -21.65
C LEU A 60 -12.07 -2.15 -22.90
N TYR A 61 -11.73 -2.80 -23.99
CA TYR A 61 -12.56 -2.76 -25.20
C TYR A 61 -13.81 -3.62 -24.98
N SER A 62 -14.96 -2.98 -24.85
CA SER A 62 -16.23 -3.58 -24.45
C SER A 62 -16.72 -4.70 -25.37
N ASP A 63 -16.36 -4.65 -26.64
CA ASP A 63 -16.80 -5.57 -27.66
C ASP A 63 -15.83 -6.73 -27.93
N LEU A 64 -14.71 -6.76 -27.21
CA LEU A 64 -13.78 -7.88 -27.26
C LEU A 64 -14.10 -8.88 -26.15
N THR A 65 -13.88 -10.15 -26.43
CA THR A 65 -13.80 -11.19 -25.41
C THR A 65 -12.52 -11.01 -24.59
N VAL A 66 -12.48 -11.60 -23.41
CA VAL A 66 -11.27 -11.58 -22.55
C VAL A 66 -10.04 -12.08 -23.33
N LYS A 67 -10.18 -13.20 -24.03
CA LYS A 67 -9.09 -13.79 -24.83
C LYS A 67 -8.65 -12.88 -25.96
N GLU A 68 -9.59 -12.25 -26.67
CA GLU A 68 -9.28 -11.31 -27.75
C GLU A 68 -8.56 -10.08 -27.21
N PHE A 69 -9.02 -9.53 -26.09
CA PHE A 69 -8.36 -8.40 -25.44
C PHE A 69 -6.90 -8.72 -25.06
N VAL A 70 -6.67 -9.84 -24.36
CA VAL A 70 -5.30 -10.24 -23.96
C VAL A 70 -4.44 -10.57 -25.19
N THR A 71 -5.02 -11.14 -26.24
CA THR A 71 -4.34 -11.39 -27.51
C THR A 71 -3.93 -10.08 -28.19
N TYR A 72 -4.81 -9.10 -28.20
CA TYR A 72 -4.54 -7.77 -28.73
C TYR A 72 -3.41 -7.07 -27.94
N MET A 73 -3.42 -7.15 -26.62
CA MET A 73 -2.34 -6.64 -25.79
C MET A 73 -1.00 -7.34 -26.07
N ALA A 74 -1.03 -8.65 -26.33
CA ALA A 74 0.15 -9.41 -26.75
C ALA A 74 0.72 -8.91 -28.10
N GLU A 75 -0.15 -8.54 -29.03
CA GLU A 75 0.24 -7.95 -30.32
C GLU A 75 0.89 -6.59 -30.16
N LEU A 76 0.29 -5.71 -29.36
CA LEU A 76 0.87 -4.40 -29.03
C LEU A 76 2.23 -4.49 -28.37
N LYS A 77 2.47 -5.51 -27.54
CA LYS A 77 3.77 -5.80 -26.93
C LYS A 77 4.77 -6.40 -27.93
N GLY A 78 4.35 -6.74 -29.14
CA GLY A 78 5.19 -7.30 -30.18
C GLY A 78 5.58 -8.76 -29.94
N ILE A 79 4.73 -9.54 -29.28
CA ILE A 79 4.94 -10.98 -29.09
C ILE A 79 4.81 -11.71 -30.41
N PRO A 80 5.81 -12.55 -30.79
CA PRO A 80 5.76 -13.31 -32.02
C PRO A 80 4.53 -14.23 -32.12
N SER A 81 3.92 -14.35 -33.29
CA SER A 81 2.70 -15.15 -33.51
C SER A 81 2.84 -16.59 -33.05
N LYS A 82 4.05 -17.17 -33.10
CA LYS A 82 4.34 -18.54 -32.66
C LYS A 82 4.19 -18.70 -31.14
N GLU A 83 4.53 -17.68 -30.35
CA GLU A 83 4.51 -17.72 -28.88
C GLU A 83 3.19 -17.18 -28.29
N LYS A 84 2.46 -16.38 -29.09
CA LYS A 84 1.30 -15.61 -28.62
C LYS A 84 0.24 -16.48 -27.95
N LYS A 85 -0.13 -17.59 -28.59
CA LYS A 85 -1.18 -18.50 -28.09
C LYS A 85 -0.82 -19.08 -26.72
N GLU A 86 0.44 -19.47 -26.52
CA GLU A 86 0.94 -20.04 -25.27
C GLU A 86 1.00 -18.98 -24.16
N LYS A 87 1.59 -17.80 -24.46
CA LYS A 87 1.69 -16.70 -23.49
C LYS A 87 0.32 -16.19 -23.05
N VAL A 88 -0.62 -16.03 -23.98
CA VAL A 88 -2.01 -15.66 -23.65
C VAL A 88 -2.66 -16.69 -22.74
N LYS A 89 -2.51 -17.99 -23.04
CA LYS A 89 -3.03 -19.05 -22.18
C LYS A 89 -2.42 -18.99 -20.78
N LYS A 90 -1.07 -18.92 -20.67
CA LYS A 90 -0.35 -18.83 -19.38
C LYS A 90 -0.89 -17.68 -18.53
N VAL A 91 -1.09 -16.52 -19.11
CA VAL A 91 -1.56 -15.33 -18.39
C VAL A 91 -3.03 -15.45 -17.97
N LEU A 92 -3.90 -16.00 -18.84
CA LEU A 92 -5.30 -16.24 -18.50
C LEU A 92 -5.43 -17.24 -17.33
N ASP A 93 -4.60 -18.28 -17.32
CA ASP A 93 -4.56 -19.26 -16.23
C ASP A 93 -4.05 -18.59 -14.93
N ALA A 94 -2.95 -17.85 -14.99
CA ALA A 94 -2.34 -17.16 -13.83
C ALA A 94 -3.27 -16.11 -13.21
N THR A 95 -4.11 -15.44 -14.01
CA THR A 95 -5.04 -14.42 -13.53
C THR A 95 -6.44 -14.96 -13.20
N GLY A 96 -6.66 -16.28 -13.31
CA GLY A 96 -7.96 -16.94 -13.04
C GLY A 96 -9.05 -16.56 -14.03
N LEU A 97 -8.69 -16.35 -15.30
CA LEU A 97 -9.61 -15.92 -16.37
C LEU A 97 -9.96 -17.03 -17.37
N ALA A 98 -9.42 -18.23 -17.21
CA ALA A 98 -9.60 -19.33 -18.17
C ALA A 98 -11.08 -19.61 -18.47
N GLU A 99 -11.92 -19.73 -17.44
CA GLU A 99 -13.36 -20.06 -17.57
C GLU A 99 -14.19 -18.96 -18.23
N VAL A 100 -13.74 -17.69 -18.11
CA VAL A 100 -14.44 -16.54 -18.67
C VAL A 100 -13.79 -16.00 -19.94
N SER A 101 -12.79 -16.70 -20.48
CA SER A 101 -11.96 -16.26 -21.61
C SER A 101 -12.74 -15.91 -22.87
N ASN A 102 -13.89 -16.56 -23.10
CA ASN A 102 -14.76 -16.33 -24.23
C ASN A 102 -15.91 -15.33 -23.93
N LYS A 103 -16.03 -14.78 -22.72
CA LYS A 103 -17.03 -13.77 -22.40
C LYS A 103 -16.59 -12.40 -22.87
N LEU A 104 -17.53 -11.58 -23.31
CA LEU A 104 -17.27 -10.17 -23.62
C LEU A 104 -16.89 -9.41 -22.37
N THR A 105 -15.92 -8.51 -22.48
CA THR A 105 -15.40 -7.73 -21.34
C THR A 105 -16.48 -6.85 -20.71
N LYS A 106 -17.45 -6.35 -21.47
CA LYS A 106 -18.59 -5.57 -20.94
C LYS A 106 -19.47 -6.37 -19.96
N ASN A 107 -19.55 -7.69 -20.12
CA ASN A 107 -20.41 -8.57 -19.34
C ASN A 107 -19.74 -9.10 -18.05
N LEU A 108 -18.56 -8.59 -17.71
CA LEU A 108 -17.80 -9.00 -16.53
C LEU A 108 -18.12 -8.13 -15.32
N SER A 109 -18.04 -8.72 -14.13
CA SER A 109 -18.00 -7.96 -12.88
C SER A 109 -16.75 -7.08 -12.79
N ARG A 110 -16.76 -6.10 -11.90
CA ARG A 110 -15.62 -5.19 -11.72
C ARG A 110 -14.32 -5.93 -11.39
N GLY A 111 -14.38 -6.94 -10.50
CA GLY A 111 -13.22 -7.76 -10.17
C GLY A 111 -12.66 -8.55 -11.35
N TYR A 112 -13.52 -9.10 -12.18
CA TYR A 112 -13.06 -9.75 -13.42
C TYR A 112 -12.47 -8.75 -14.41
N LYS A 113 -13.02 -7.54 -14.54
CA LYS A 113 -12.44 -6.48 -15.38
C LYS A 113 -11.04 -6.08 -14.89
N GLN A 114 -10.86 -6.00 -13.59
CA GLN A 114 -9.56 -5.74 -12.98
C GLN A 114 -8.53 -6.83 -13.32
N ARG A 115 -8.93 -8.10 -13.20
CA ARG A 115 -8.09 -9.24 -13.60
C ARG A 115 -7.73 -9.24 -15.09
N VAL A 116 -8.66 -8.84 -15.95
CA VAL A 116 -8.42 -8.72 -17.42
C VAL A 116 -7.40 -7.61 -17.70
N SER A 117 -7.50 -6.47 -17.03
CA SER A 117 -6.50 -5.40 -17.15
C SER A 117 -5.12 -5.86 -16.71
N MET A 118 -5.06 -6.55 -15.56
CA MET A 118 -3.83 -7.14 -15.06
C MET A 118 -3.24 -8.16 -16.03
N ALA A 119 -4.07 -9.04 -16.62
CA ALA A 119 -3.65 -9.97 -17.65
C ALA A 119 -3.04 -9.26 -18.87
N GLY A 120 -3.65 -8.16 -19.31
CA GLY A 120 -3.11 -7.31 -20.37
C GLY A 120 -1.75 -6.70 -20.05
N ALA A 121 -1.52 -6.30 -18.79
CA ALA A 121 -0.24 -5.83 -18.32
C ALA A 121 0.84 -6.92 -18.31
N LEU A 122 0.45 -8.15 -17.93
CA LEU A 122 1.35 -9.30 -17.72
C LEU A 122 1.75 -10.02 -19.00
N VAL A 123 0.95 -9.97 -20.07
CA VAL A 123 1.11 -10.84 -21.25
C VAL A 123 2.47 -10.71 -21.95
N GLY A 124 3.16 -9.58 -21.76
CA GLY A 124 4.52 -9.35 -22.27
C GLY A 124 5.64 -9.94 -21.43
N ASP A 125 5.35 -10.58 -20.31
CA ASP A 125 6.31 -11.06 -19.33
C ASP A 125 7.26 -9.94 -18.87
N PRO A 126 6.73 -8.80 -18.35
CA PRO A 126 7.52 -7.60 -18.05
C PRO A 126 8.37 -7.82 -16.80
N LYS A 127 9.52 -7.14 -16.72
CA LYS A 127 10.35 -7.14 -15.50
C LYS A 127 9.74 -6.31 -14.38
N VAL A 128 9.01 -5.25 -14.72
CA VAL A 128 8.36 -4.34 -13.79
C VAL A 128 6.86 -4.28 -14.08
N ILE A 129 6.05 -4.47 -13.07
CA ILE A 129 4.59 -4.35 -13.14
C ILE A 129 4.19 -3.13 -12.32
N ILE A 130 3.44 -2.22 -12.92
CA ILE A 130 2.91 -1.03 -12.26
C ILE A 130 1.39 -1.18 -12.19
N LEU A 131 0.84 -1.13 -10.98
CA LEU A 131 -0.57 -1.27 -10.69
C LEU A 131 -1.07 0.01 -10.01
N ASP A 132 -1.91 0.76 -10.70
CA ASP A 132 -2.47 2.01 -10.17
C ASP A 132 -3.85 1.70 -9.56
N GLU A 133 -3.94 1.77 -8.23
CA GLU A 133 -5.15 1.51 -7.44
C GLU A 133 -5.83 0.16 -7.76
N PRO A 134 -5.13 -1.00 -7.67
CA PRO A 134 -5.62 -2.27 -8.20
C PRO A 134 -6.85 -2.83 -7.48
N THR A 135 -7.16 -2.35 -6.28
CA THR A 135 -8.24 -2.86 -5.41
C THR A 135 -9.44 -1.94 -5.31
N VAL A 136 -9.36 -0.74 -5.89
CA VAL A 136 -10.42 0.27 -5.79
C VAL A 136 -11.77 -0.24 -6.30
N GLY A 137 -12.77 -0.14 -5.40
CA GLY A 137 -14.18 -0.48 -5.70
C GLY A 137 -14.44 -1.97 -5.87
N LEU A 138 -13.58 -2.81 -5.33
CA LEU A 138 -13.79 -4.24 -5.17
C LEU A 138 -14.43 -4.55 -3.81
N ASP A 139 -15.18 -5.64 -3.72
CA ASP A 139 -15.63 -6.17 -2.45
C ASP A 139 -14.48 -6.83 -1.65
N PRO A 140 -14.63 -7.04 -0.33
CA PRO A 140 -13.54 -7.58 0.51
C PRO A 140 -12.99 -8.93 0.04
N LYS A 141 -13.83 -9.80 -0.54
CA LYS A 141 -13.40 -11.09 -1.08
C LYS A 141 -12.51 -10.90 -2.29
N GLN A 142 -12.93 -10.04 -3.23
CA GLN A 142 -12.18 -9.73 -4.43
C GLN A 142 -10.86 -9.03 -4.10
N VAL A 143 -10.83 -8.13 -3.11
CA VAL A 143 -9.60 -7.50 -2.59
C VAL A 143 -8.61 -8.57 -2.12
N THR A 144 -9.07 -9.56 -1.34
CA THR A 144 -8.23 -10.66 -0.86
C THR A 144 -7.64 -11.48 -2.02
N GLU A 145 -8.46 -11.76 -3.04
CA GLU A 145 -8.03 -12.52 -4.21
C GLU A 145 -7.02 -11.74 -5.07
N ILE A 146 -7.21 -10.43 -5.27
CA ILE A 146 -6.26 -9.59 -6.01
C ILE A 146 -4.95 -9.45 -5.24
N ARG A 147 -4.99 -9.28 -3.91
CA ARG A 147 -3.78 -9.25 -3.07
C ARG A 147 -2.97 -10.55 -3.16
N ALA A 148 -3.65 -11.70 -3.14
CA ALA A 148 -2.98 -12.99 -3.32
C ALA A 148 -2.29 -13.08 -4.69
N LEU A 149 -2.95 -12.61 -5.75
CA LEU A 149 -2.38 -12.56 -7.09
C LEU A 149 -1.16 -11.63 -7.15
N ILE A 150 -1.22 -10.44 -6.56
CA ILE A 150 -0.09 -9.49 -6.51
C ILE A 150 1.11 -10.13 -5.77
N LYS A 151 0.88 -10.82 -4.66
CA LYS A 151 1.94 -11.53 -3.93
C LYS A 151 2.61 -12.61 -4.77
N GLU A 152 1.84 -13.36 -5.55
CA GLU A 152 2.39 -14.38 -6.44
C GLU A 152 3.23 -13.75 -7.56
N LEU A 153 2.73 -12.66 -8.17
CA LEU A 153 3.46 -11.91 -9.18
C LEU A 153 4.77 -11.31 -8.65
N GLY A 154 4.78 -10.85 -7.39
CA GLY A 154 5.96 -10.31 -6.73
C GLY A 154 7.10 -11.31 -6.57
N LYS A 155 6.89 -12.61 -6.74
CA LYS A 155 7.96 -13.62 -6.71
C LYS A 155 8.82 -13.63 -7.96
N GLU A 156 8.26 -13.27 -9.10
CA GLU A 156 8.93 -13.32 -10.41
C GLU A 156 9.18 -11.91 -11.00
N HIS A 157 8.44 -10.92 -10.54
CA HIS A 157 8.48 -9.55 -11.08
C HIS A 157 8.73 -8.52 -9.97
N THR A 158 9.28 -7.38 -10.32
CA THR A 158 9.22 -6.20 -9.45
C THR A 158 7.84 -5.56 -9.62
N VAL A 159 7.09 -5.40 -8.53
CA VAL A 159 5.76 -4.81 -8.56
C VAL A 159 5.79 -3.45 -7.87
N ILE A 160 5.30 -2.42 -8.53
CA ILE A 160 5.04 -1.11 -7.95
C ILE A 160 3.52 -0.95 -7.92
N LEU A 161 2.95 -0.73 -6.75
CA LEU A 161 1.53 -0.47 -6.63
C LEU A 161 1.26 0.87 -5.94
N SER A 162 0.35 1.65 -6.48
CA SER A 162 -0.24 2.77 -5.76
C SER A 162 -1.46 2.29 -4.98
N SER A 163 -1.64 2.82 -3.79
CA SER A 163 -2.87 2.66 -3.02
C SER A 163 -3.01 3.83 -2.04
N HIS A 164 -4.25 4.15 -1.71
CA HIS A 164 -4.60 5.04 -0.60
C HIS A 164 -5.04 4.26 0.65
N ILE A 165 -5.12 2.92 0.56
CA ILE A 165 -5.50 2.02 1.65
C ILE A 165 -4.24 1.43 2.26
N LEU A 166 -3.78 2.05 3.34
CA LEU A 166 -2.50 1.72 4.00
C LEU A 166 -2.47 0.31 4.58
N SER A 167 -3.59 -0.16 5.14
CA SER A 167 -3.70 -1.53 5.65
C SER A 167 -3.58 -2.62 4.55
N GLU A 168 -3.86 -2.30 3.30
CA GLU A 168 -3.60 -3.21 2.19
C GLU A 168 -2.11 -3.25 1.84
N VAL A 169 -1.47 -2.09 1.86
CA VAL A 169 -0.05 -1.94 1.53
C VAL A 169 0.81 -2.63 2.58
N SER A 170 0.53 -2.45 3.88
CA SER A 170 1.27 -3.12 4.96
C SER A 170 1.24 -4.64 4.87
N GLN A 171 0.16 -5.21 4.30
CA GLN A 171 0.01 -6.67 4.18
C GLN A 171 0.75 -7.29 2.99
N ILE A 172 1.05 -6.53 1.94
CA ILE A 172 1.60 -7.10 0.69
C ILE A 172 2.94 -6.50 0.27
N CYS A 173 3.28 -5.29 0.70
CA CYS A 173 4.50 -4.62 0.25
C CYS A 173 5.70 -4.98 1.13
N ASN A 174 6.84 -5.19 0.48
CA ASN A 174 8.13 -5.34 1.15
C ASN A 174 8.69 -3.98 1.58
N ARG A 175 8.44 -2.95 0.77
CA ARG A 175 8.89 -1.58 0.99
C ARG A 175 7.80 -0.59 0.60
N VAL A 176 7.84 0.57 1.23
CA VAL A 176 6.91 1.66 0.99
C VAL A 176 7.68 2.93 0.68
N ILE A 177 7.24 3.64 -0.34
CA ILE A 177 7.69 4.99 -0.69
C ILE A 177 6.53 5.94 -0.40
N ILE A 178 6.73 6.89 0.51
CA ILE A 178 5.74 7.92 0.84
C ILE A 178 6.11 9.20 0.11
N ILE A 179 5.17 9.71 -0.70
CA ILE A 179 5.30 10.98 -1.42
C ILE A 179 4.29 12.00 -0.89
N ASN A 180 4.73 13.24 -0.70
CA ASN A 180 3.88 14.36 -0.34
C ASN A 180 4.33 15.62 -1.10
N LYS A 181 3.39 16.37 -1.69
CA LYS A 181 3.66 17.61 -2.45
C LYS A 181 4.77 17.47 -3.51
N GLY A 182 4.90 16.29 -4.13
CA GLY A 182 5.91 15.99 -5.16
C GLY A 182 7.27 15.55 -4.64
N GLU A 183 7.47 15.47 -3.32
CA GLU A 183 8.71 15.08 -2.69
C GLU A 183 8.58 13.72 -1.99
N ILE A 184 9.66 12.93 -1.99
CA ILE A 184 9.71 11.67 -1.24
C ILE A 184 9.98 11.99 0.22
N VAL A 185 9.00 11.65 1.08
CA VAL A 185 9.07 11.92 2.53
C VAL A 185 9.74 10.77 3.28
N ALA A 186 9.50 9.52 2.85
CA ALA A 186 10.11 8.35 3.48
C ALA A 186 10.19 7.17 2.49
N ILE A 187 11.21 6.33 2.68
CA ILE A 187 11.37 5.02 2.03
C ILE A 187 11.80 4.05 3.12
N ASP A 188 10.96 3.06 3.44
CA ASP A 188 11.29 2.02 4.42
C ASP A 188 10.34 0.81 4.28
N THR A 189 10.55 -0.22 5.10
CA THR A 189 9.57 -1.30 5.25
C THR A 189 8.35 -0.79 6.03
N PRO A 190 7.14 -1.36 5.83
CA PRO A 190 5.97 -1.02 6.64
C PRO A 190 6.26 -1.11 8.14
N GLU A 191 6.86 -2.20 8.57
CA GLU A 191 7.23 -2.45 9.98
C GLU A 191 8.15 -1.37 10.57
N ASN A 192 9.19 -0.95 9.81
CA ASN A 192 10.09 0.10 10.27
C ASN A 192 9.38 1.46 10.37
N LEU A 193 8.47 1.76 9.42
CA LEU A 193 7.68 3.00 9.47
C LEU A 193 6.75 3.01 10.69
N GLU A 194 6.09 1.89 10.98
CA GLU A 194 5.27 1.71 12.18
C GLU A 194 6.11 1.89 13.44
N ASN A 195 7.27 1.24 13.53
CA ASN A 195 8.18 1.34 14.68
C ASN A 195 8.73 2.76 14.91
N LYS A 196 8.98 3.54 13.85
CA LYS A 196 9.42 4.95 14.00
C LYS A 196 8.37 5.86 14.64
N VAL A 197 7.11 5.45 14.65
CA VAL A 197 6.00 6.21 15.25
C VAL A 197 5.65 5.68 16.64
N VAL A 198 6.01 4.44 16.95
CA VAL A 198 5.81 3.79 18.26
C VAL A 198 6.57 4.49 19.41
N ASN A 199 7.33 5.56 19.17
CA ASN A 199 7.96 6.34 20.24
C ASN A 199 6.99 6.95 21.26
N GLU A 200 5.67 6.76 21.11
CA GLU A 200 4.69 6.98 22.17
C GLU A 200 4.19 5.61 22.65
N ASN A 201 4.67 5.13 23.81
CA ASN A 201 4.12 3.95 24.47
C ASN A 201 2.66 4.25 24.86
N SER A 202 1.76 4.05 23.89
CA SER A 202 0.33 4.22 24.07
C SER A 202 -0.31 2.88 24.43
N VAL A 203 -1.32 2.92 25.25
CA VAL A 203 -2.08 1.76 25.70
C VAL A 203 -3.57 2.00 25.39
N TYR A 204 -4.20 1.07 24.68
CA TYR A 204 -5.64 1.03 24.58
C TYR A 204 -6.21 0.34 25.81
N VAL A 205 -7.20 0.98 26.42
CA VAL A 205 -7.93 0.42 27.57
C VAL A 205 -9.42 0.54 27.30
N THR A 206 -10.13 -0.58 27.37
CA THR A 206 -11.60 -0.61 27.32
C THR A 206 -12.11 -0.82 28.74
N VAL A 207 -12.92 0.09 29.22
CA VAL A 207 -13.39 0.14 30.61
C VAL A 207 -14.89 0.37 30.69
N GLU A 208 -15.49 -0.03 31.80
CA GLU A 208 -16.83 0.40 32.20
C GLU A 208 -16.68 1.71 33.00
N ASP A 209 -17.03 2.82 32.35
CA ASP A 209 -16.91 4.16 32.94
C ASP A 209 -18.17 5.00 32.77
N PRO A 210 -19.28 4.62 33.48
CA PRO A 210 -20.56 5.32 33.36
C PRO A 210 -20.53 6.73 33.94
N GLU A 211 -19.59 7.02 34.84
CA GLU A 211 -19.47 8.29 35.55
C GLU A 211 -18.39 9.21 34.98
N ASN A 212 -17.78 8.85 33.85
CA ASN A 212 -16.67 9.58 33.23
C ASN A 212 -15.45 9.80 34.15
N LYS A 213 -15.20 8.86 35.04
CA LYS A 213 -14.06 8.92 35.99
C LYS A 213 -12.70 8.99 35.31
N MET A 214 -12.61 8.46 34.07
CA MET A 214 -11.38 8.48 33.29
C MET A 214 -10.82 9.88 33.04
N GLU A 215 -11.65 10.93 33.03
CA GLU A 215 -11.21 12.32 32.88
C GLU A 215 -10.31 12.76 34.04
N ASN A 216 -10.57 12.28 35.25
CA ASN A 216 -9.82 12.61 36.47
C ASN A 216 -8.64 11.66 36.72
N ILE A 217 -8.57 10.54 36.01
CA ILE A 217 -7.50 9.54 36.18
C ILE A 217 -6.13 10.08 35.74
N LYS A 218 -6.09 10.99 34.77
CA LYS A 218 -4.84 11.58 34.29
C LYS A 218 -4.01 12.21 35.42
N GLU A 219 -4.64 12.87 36.37
CA GLU A 219 -3.94 13.51 37.49
C GLU A 219 -3.31 12.50 38.49
N LYS A 220 -3.76 11.24 38.43
CA LYS A 220 -3.31 10.15 39.30
C LYS A 220 -2.24 9.27 38.65
N LEU A 221 -1.91 9.50 37.38
CA LEU A 221 -0.92 8.77 36.60
C LEU A 221 0.29 9.66 36.34
N GLU A 222 1.43 9.36 36.97
CA GLU A 222 2.62 10.22 36.92
C GLU A 222 3.32 10.22 35.55
N LYS A 223 3.13 9.16 34.74
CA LYS A 223 3.86 8.93 33.47
C LYS A 223 2.97 9.06 32.26
N VAL A 224 1.81 9.68 32.39
CA VAL A 224 0.81 9.80 31.32
C VAL A 224 0.76 11.23 30.81
N LYS A 225 1.05 11.38 29.50
CA LYS A 225 0.96 12.63 28.77
C LYS A 225 -0.47 13.02 28.43
N GLU A 226 -1.25 12.03 27.95
CA GLU A 226 -2.57 12.27 27.41
C GLU A 226 -3.49 11.06 27.59
N ILE A 227 -4.78 11.30 27.86
CA ILE A 227 -5.85 10.32 27.81
C ILE A 227 -6.91 10.84 26.84
N LYS A 228 -7.27 10.04 25.83
CA LYS A 228 -8.33 10.38 24.88
C LYS A 228 -9.36 9.27 24.76
N LEU A 229 -10.63 9.64 24.76
CA LEU A 229 -11.71 8.75 24.38
C LEU A 229 -11.62 8.46 22.87
N VAL A 230 -11.60 7.18 22.51
CA VAL A 230 -11.55 6.72 21.10
C VAL A 230 -12.93 6.37 20.62
N ASN A 231 -13.69 5.60 21.43
CA ASN A 231 -15.01 5.12 21.08
C ASN A 231 -15.83 4.82 22.33
N GLU A 232 -17.15 4.97 22.23
CA GLU A 232 -18.12 4.45 23.18
C GLU A 232 -18.91 3.34 22.49
N ASN A 233 -18.93 2.15 23.09
CA ASN A 233 -19.55 0.96 22.53
C ASN A 233 -21.04 0.88 22.94
N GLU A 234 -21.83 0.10 22.22
CA GLU A 234 -23.28 -0.10 22.50
C GLU A 234 -23.54 -0.71 23.89
N ASP A 235 -22.59 -1.46 24.45
CA ASP A 235 -22.64 -2.05 25.80
C ASP A 235 -22.24 -1.08 26.93
N LYS A 236 -22.13 0.21 26.64
CA LYS A 236 -21.69 1.29 27.54
C LYS A 236 -20.23 1.19 28.00
N THR A 237 -19.45 0.32 27.43
CA THR A 237 -18.00 0.35 27.62
C THR A 237 -17.38 1.47 26.80
N LYS A 238 -16.32 2.09 27.33
CA LYS A 238 -15.57 3.17 26.67
C LYS A 238 -14.15 2.74 26.40
N LYS A 239 -13.71 2.97 25.18
CA LYS A 239 -12.33 2.70 24.76
C LYS A 239 -11.52 3.98 24.78
N TYR A 240 -10.46 3.99 25.58
CA TYR A 240 -9.52 5.10 25.69
C TYR A 240 -8.16 4.73 25.10
N ILE A 241 -7.44 5.73 24.59
CA ILE A 241 -6.01 5.66 24.32
C ILE A 241 -5.28 6.49 25.37
N ILE A 242 -4.30 5.86 26.05
CA ILE A 242 -3.49 6.47 27.09
C ILE A 242 -2.06 6.53 26.56
N LYS A 243 -1.49 7.75 26.45
CA LYS A 243 -0.13 7.99 25.96
C LYS A 243 0.83 8.22 27.11
N ALA A 244 1.93 7.50 27.14
CA ALA A 244 3.01 7.72 28.10
C ALA A 244 3.85 8.96 27.75
N GLU A 245 4.49 9.56 28.75
CA GLU A 245 5.44 10.67 28.55
C GLU A 245 6.78 10.21 27.97
N ASN A 246 7.22 8.99 28.29
CA ASN A 246 8.51 8.43 27.91
C ASN A 246 8.33 6.98 27.41
N GLU A 247 9.41 6.34 26.96
CA GLU A 247 9.45 4.94 26.52
C GLU A 247 9.26 3.93 27.68
N VAL A 248 8.29 4.18 28.55
CA VAL A 248 8.00 3.34 29.73
C VAL A 248 6.69 2.59 29.51
N ASP A 249 6.70 1.29 29.84
CA ASP A 249 5.46 0.51 29.85
C ASP A 249 4.59 0.91 31.04
N ILE A 250 3.50 1.62 30.76
CA ILE A 250 2.58 2.16 31.77
C ILE A 250 1.41 1.23 32.11
N ARG A 251 1.34 0.03 31.50
CA ARG A 251 0.21 -0.89 31.69
C ARG A 251 -0.02 -1.29 33.15
N LYS A 252 1.07 -1.53 33.89
CA LYS A 252 1.00 -1.86 35.32
C LYS A 252 0.43 -0.71 36.13
N GLU A 253 0.91 0.49 35.93
CA GLU A 253 0.45 1.71 36.59
C GLU A 253 -1.03 2.00 36.30
N ILE A 254 -1.43 1.88 35.01
CA ILE A 254 -2.84 2.01 34.61
C ILE A 254 -3.69 0.98 35.34
N PHE A 255 -3.30 -0.29 35.35
CA PHE A 255 -4.06 -1.36 35.99
C PHE A 255 -4.25 -1.09 37.49
N GLU A 256 -3.19 -0.78 38.21
CA GLU A 256 -3.22 -0.54 39.65
C GLU A 256 -4.08 0.70 40.00
N THR A 257 -4.01 1.73 39.16
CA THR A 257 -4.78 2.97 39.40
C THR A 257 -6.26 2.76 39.11
N LEU A 258 -6.63 2.14 37.99
CA LEU A 258 -8.01 1.86 37.65
C LEU A 258 -8.67 0.90 38.65
N ALA A 259 -7.93 -0.12 39.12
CA ALA A 259 -8.41 -1.04 40.14
C ALA A 259 -8.71 -0.33 41.47
N LYS A 260 -7.86 0.63 41.91
CA LYS A 260 -8.10 1.43 43.12
C LYS A 260 -9.33 2.32 43.00
N GLU A 261 -9.60 2.81 41.80
CA GLU A 261 -10.79 3.66 41.52
C GLU A 261 -12.06 2.86 41.26
N GLY A 262 -11.99 1.52 41.29
CA GLY A 262 -13.13 0.64 41.08
C GLY A 262 -13.62 0.62 39.64
N ILE A 263 -12.75 0.94 38.67
CA ILE A 263 -13.05 0.92 37.23
C ILE A 263 -12.73 -0.46 36.67
N THR A 264 -13.74 -1.12 36.10
CA THR A 264 -13.57 -2.45 35.54
C THR A 264 -12.91 -2.37 34.15
N ILE A 265 -11.81 -3.11 33.97
CA ILE A 265 -11.08 -3.20 32.70
C ILE A 265 -11.55 -4.45 31.95
N PHE A 266 -12.04 -4.27 30.72
CA PHE A 266 -12.42 -5.36 29.82
C PHE A 266 -11.28 -5.74 28.87
N GLU A 267 -10.51 -4.76 28.41
CA GLU A 267 -9.37 -4.98 27.53
C GLU A 267 -8.27 -3.98 27.87
N MET A 268 -7.02 -4.44 27.89
CA MET A 268 -5.84 -3.60 27.94
C MET A 268 -4.78 -4.15 27.00
N LYS A 269 -4.40 -3.37 26.00
CA LYS A 269 -3.35 -3.75 25.06
C LYS A 269 -2.44 -2.57 24.72
N LYS A 270 -1.18 -2.85 24.46
CA LYS A 270 -0.30 -1.86 23.87
C LYS A 270 -0.90 -1.36 22.56
N ALA A 271 -0.92 -0.07 22.35
CA ALA A 271 -1.30 0.47 21.06
C ALA A 271 -0.14 0.19 20.09
N ASP A 272 -0.37 -0.72 19.17
CA ASP A 272 0.54 -0.91 18.05
C ASP A 272 0.32 0.29 17.12
N ALA A 273 1.39 1.03 16.79
CA ALA A 273 1.28 2.05 15.76
C ALA A 273 0.97 1.36 14.44
N THR A 274 0.07 1.95 13.69
CA THR A 274 -0.29 1.47 12.37
C THR A 274 0.49 2.25 11.31
N LEU A 275 0.56 1.70 10.10
CA LEU A 275 1.11 2.43 8.96
C LEU A 275 0.33 3.74 8.71
N GLU A 276 -0.96 3.79 9.06
CA GLU A 276 -1.79 4.99 9.04
C GLU A 276 -1.25 6.07 9.97
N ASP A 277 -0.89 5.71 11.20
CA ASP A 277 -0.32 6.66 12.18
C ASP A 277 1.03 7.19 11.69
N ALA A 278 1.87 6.30 11.15
CA ALA A 278 3.15 6.67 10.55
C ALA A 278 2.97 7.64 9.38
N PHE A 279 2.05 7.33 8.50
CA PHE A 279 1.72 8.14 7.33
C PHE A 279 1.22 9.53 7.73
N MET A 280 0.26 9.62 8.67
CA MET A 280 -0.29 10.89 9.14
C MET A 280 0.78 11.76 9.81
N LYS A 281 1.67 11.16 10.60
CA LYS A 281 2.77 11.89 11.23
C LYS A 281 3.75 12.44 10.18
N LEU A 282 4.15 11.61 9.21
CA LEU A 282 5.08 11.99 8.15
C LEU A 282 4.55 13.08 7.21
N ILE A 283 3.23 13.09 6.94
CA ILE A 283 2.62 14.12 6.09
C ILE A 283 2.44 15.44 6.82
N ASN A 284 2.21 15.41 8.14
CA ASN A 284 1.97 16.60 8.95
C ASN A 284 3.26 17.24 9.49
N THR A 285 4.40 16.55 9.45
CA THR A 285 5.72 17.13 9.77
C THR A 285 6.24 17.90 8.56
N GLU A 286 6.60 19.17 8.75
CA GLU A 286 7.18 20.04 7.68
C GLU A 286 8.65 19.69 7.36
N GLU A 287 9.29 18.81 8.11
CA GLU A 287 10.69 18.41 7.91
C GLU A 287 10.80 16.96 7.39
N PRO A 288 11.49 16.73 6.27
CA PRO A 288 11.80 15.38 5.79
C PRO A 288 12.74 14.66 6.77
N ILE A 289 12.44 13.41 7.11
CA ILE A 289 13.33 12.58 7.95
C ILE A 289 14.58 12.25 7.12
N PRO A 290 15.81 12.52 7.61
CA PRO A 290 17.04 12.21 6.89
C PRO A 290 17.16 10.70 6.61
N ASN A 291 17.34 10.32 5.35
CA ASN A 291 17.67 8.96 4.97
C ASN A 291 19.07 8.60 5.49
N GLU A 292 19.22 7.53 6.25
CA GLU A 292 20.53 7.06 6.75
C GLU A 292 21.49 6.56 5.65
N GLU A 293 21.00 6.34 4.43
CA GLU A 293 21.83 5.88 3.30
C GLU A 293 22.74 6.97 2.68
N SER A 294 22.51 8.25 2.97
CA SER A 294 23.34 9.33 2.41
C SER A 294 24.69 9.56 3.14
N LYS A 295 25.00 8.77 4.17
CA LYS A 295 26.26 8.90 4.93
C LYS A 295 27.43 8.00 4.48
N LYS A 296 27.25 7.17 3.43
CA LYS A 296 28.30 6.22 3.00
C LYS A 296 29.07 6.61 1.72
N GLU A 297 28.76 7.73 1.09
CA GLU A 297 29.48 8.15 -0.15
C GLU A 297 30.38 9.41 0.02
N GLY A 298 30.73 9.76 1.21
CA GLY A 298 31.57 10.93 1.49
C GLY A 298 32.82 10.63 2.28
N GLY A 299 33.64 9.67 1.84
CA GLY A 299 34.88 9.36 2.56
C GLY A 299 35.83 8.49 1.73
N GLU A 300 36.38 9.03 0.65
CA GLU A 300 37.66 8.65 0.08
C GLU A 300 38.04 9.74 -0.94
N GLU A 301 38.83 10.68 -0.52
CA GLU A 301 39.84 11.37 -1.32
C GLU A 301 41.23 10.95 -0.82
#